data_2b347725a90ba3f222ebc74aff3d4cb8
#
_entry.id   2b347725a90ba3f222ebc74aff3d4cb8
#
_cell.length_a   1.000
_cell.length_b   1.000
_cell.length_c   1.000
_cell.angle_alpha   90.00
_cell.angle_beta   90.00
_cell.angle_gamma   90.00
#
_symmetry.space_group_name_H-M   'P 1'
#
loop_
_entity.id
_entity.type
_entity.pdbx_description
1 polymer ?
#
loop_
_entity_poly.entity_id
_entity_poly.type
_entity_poly.pdbx_seq_one_letter_code
_entity_poly.pdbx_strand_id
1 'polypeptide(L)'
;MVVKLTQQLIHYFISVLIIIVSFFLANLLVNNNTTVSPIDAVIIIFVIHWIMFIPSYIFQTEKFYDLTGSITYLSSMTYLLMSNSELLESSSPSAYVAYLCVMIWTLRLGIFLFLRVLRDGEDKRFRKILPSFSQLFMTWNLSATWVVIQTLPLMVVLTGGVFESGIW
;
A
#
# COMPACT_ATOMS: atom_id res chain seq x y z
N MET A 1 21.33 -9.12 -26.30
CA MET A 1 21.81 -8.95 -24.92
C MET A 1 21.58 -7.53 -24.40
N VAL A 2 22.03 -6.50 -25.11
CA VAL A 2 21.92 -5.09 -24.71
C VAL A 2 20.49 -4.65 -24.41
N VAL A 3 19.51 -4.92 -25.29
CA VAL A 3 18.10 -4.52 -25.12
C VAL A 3 17.50 -5.08 -23.82
N LYS A 4 17.80 -6.32 -23.47
CA LYS A 4 17.30 -6.96 -22.24
C LYS A 4 17.87 -6.30 -20.98
N LEU A 5 19.15 -5.94 -21.01
CA LEU A 5 19.80 -5.23 -19.90
C LEU A 5 19.20 -3.83 -19.71
N THR A 6 18.99 -3.10 -20.80
CA THR A 6 18.37 -1.77 -20.75
C THR A 6 16.96 -1.81 -20.15
N GLN A 7 16.14 -2.81 -20.51
CA GLN A 7 14.82 -2.99 -19.91
C GLN A 7 14.88 -3.28 -18.41
N GLN A 8 15.82 -4.12 -17.97
CA GLN A 8 16.00 -4.39 -16.54
C GLN A 8 16.41 -3.12 -15.76
N LEU A 9 17.31 -2.33 -16.31
CA LEU A 9 17.71 -1.06 -15.69
C LEU A 9 16.55 -0.08 -15.57
N ILE A 10 15.68 0.00 -16.60
CA ILE A 10 14.47 0.82 -16.56
C ILE A 10 13.53 0.36 -15.43
N HIS A 11 13.32 -0.96 -15.27
CA HIS A 11 12.47 -1.48 -14.20
C HIS A 11 13.00 -1.12 -12.80
N TYR A 12 14.32 -1.23 -12.59
CA TYR A 12 14.93 -0.83 -11.32
C TYR A 12 14.86 0.68 -11.09
N PHE A 13 15.12 1.48 -12.13
CA PHE A 13 15.01 2.93 -12.04
C PHE A 13 13.59 3.36 -11.65
N ILE A 14 12.56 2.81 -12.31
CA ILE A 14 11.17 3.05 -11.97
C ILE A 14 10.88 2.62 -10.51
N SER A 15 11.35 1.44 -10.09
CA SER A 15 11.16 0.96 -8.72
C SER A 15 11.72 1.93 -7.68
N VAL A 16 12.93 2.42 -7.89
CA VAL A 16 13.55 3.40 -6.98
C VAL A 16 12.78 4.72 -6.97
N LEU A 17 12.40 5.21 -8.15
CA LEU A 17 11.66 6.47 -8.28
C LEU A 17 10.32 6.42 -7.53
N ILE A 18 9.54 5.36 -7.70
CA ILE A 18 8.23 5.23 -7.06
C ILE A 18 8.33 5.04 -5.54
N ILE A 19 9.38 4.36 -5.05
CA ILE A 19 9.67 4.29 -3.62
C ILE A 19 9.96 5.69 -3.07
N ILE A 20 10.86 6.44 -3.71
CA ILE A 20 11.19 7.82 -3.30
C ILE A 20 9.93 8.69 -3.28
N VAL A 21 9.11 8.63 -4.32
CA VAL A 21 7.85 9.39 -4.40
C VAL A 21 6.91 9.01 -3.26
N SER A 22 6.78 7.73 -2.93
CA SER A 22 5.91 7.28 -1.84
C SER A 22 6.35 7.84 -0.48
N PHE A 23 7.64 7.79 -0.18
CA PHE A 23 8.20 8.36 1.04
C PHE A 23 8.11 9.88 1.06
N PHE A 24 8.32 10.53 -0.07
CA PHE A 24 8.15 11.97 -0.20
C PHE A 24 6.72 12.41 0.09
N LEU A 25 5.73 11.73 -0.49
CA LEU A 25 4.31 12.02 -0.23
C LEU A 25 3.95 11.82 1.25
N ALA A 26 4.43 10.74 1.88
CA ALA A 26 4.23 10.53 3.30
C ALA A 26 4.89 11.61 4.17
N ASN A 27 6.09 12.05 3.80
CA ASN A 27 6.82 13.10 4.50
C ASN A 27 6.09 14.45 4.47
N LEU A 28 5.36 14.76 3.40
CA LEU A 28 4.52 15.96 3.32
C LEU A 28 3.37 15.97 4.34
N LEU A 29 2.98 14.80 4.84
CA LEU A 29 1.89 14.63 5.80
C LEU A 29 2.38 14.53 7.25
N VAL A 30 3.68 14.59 7.49
CA VAL A 30 4.25 14.49 8.86
C VAL A 30 3.79 15.69 9.69
N ASN A 31 3.20 15.38 10.84
CA ASN A 31 2.81 16.37 11.85
C ASN A 31 3.59 16.10 13.14
N ASN A 32 4.16 17.13 13.74
CA ASN A 32 4.96 17.02 14.96
C ASN A 32 4.16 16.61 16.21
N ASN A 33 2.84 16.61 16.13
CA ASN A 33 1.95 16.26 17.23
C ASN A 33 1.55 14.78 17.25
N THR A 34 2.02 13.98 16.27
CA THR A 34 1.68 12.56 16.18
C THR A 34 2.69 11.68 16.89
N THR A 35 2.22 10.62 17.56
CA THR A 35 3.08 9.58 18.16
C THR A 35 3.75 8.75 17.06
N VAL A 36 3.02 8.49 15.96
CA VAL A 36 3.47 7.69 14.82
C VAL A 36 3.16 8.45 13.54
N SER A 37 4.13 8.47 12.63
CA SER A 37 4.06 9.26 11.41
C SER A 37 3.48 8.48 10.21
N PRO A 38 2.98 9.17 9.17
CA PRO A 38 2.63 8.53 7.91
C PRO A 38 3.78 7.72 7.28
N ILE A 39 5.03 8.08 7.58
CA ILE A 39 6.22 7.35 7.10
C ILE A 39 6.24 5.92 7.63
N ASP A 40 5.83 5.71 8.89
CA ASP A 40 5.78 4.37 9.50
C ASP A 40 4.78 3.47 8.77
N ALA A 41 3.63 4.03 8.37
CA ALA A 41 2.66 3.30 7.55
C ALA A 41 3.24 2.94 6.18
N VAL A 42 3.98 3.84 5.53
CA VAL A 42 4.64 3.56 4.24
C VAL A 42 5.70 2.46 4.40
N ILE A 43 6.46 2.46 5.48
CA ILE A 43 7.41 1.37 5.79
C ILE A 43 6.68 0.03 5.89
N ILE A 44 5.59 -0.03 6.65
CA ILE A 44 4.77 -1.25 6.79
C ILE A 44 4.27 -1.72 5.43
N ILE A 45 3.77 -0.81 4.59
CA ILE A 45 3.27 -1.10 3.24
C ILE A 45 4.36 -1.76 2.40
N PHE A 46 5.54 -1.17 2.30
CA PHE A 46 6.63 -1.73 1.49
C PHE A 46 7.18 -3.03 2.06
N VAL A 47 7.35 -3.13 3.37
CA VAL A 47 7.87 -4.35 4.02
C VAL A 47 6.95 -5.54 3.76
N ILE A 48 5.64 -5.39 3.91
CA ILE A 48 4.69 -6.48 3.61
C ILE A 48 4.76 -6.88 2.14
N HIS A 49 4.82 -5.92 1.21
CA HIS A 49 4.94 -6.21 -0.21
C HIS A 49 6.25 -6.94 -0.55
N TRP A 50 7.38 -6.54 0.04
CA TRP A 50 8.66 -7.20 -0.20
C TRP A 50 8.73 -8.60 0.40
N ILE A 51 8.14 -8.82 1.58
CA ILE A 51 8.03 -10.17 2.17
C ILE A 51 7.23 -11.07 1.23
N MET A 52 6.09 -10.61 0.72
CA MET A 52 5.21 -11.40 -0.16
C MET A 52 5.73 -11.53 -1.60
N PHE A 53 6.57 -10.60 -2.05
CA PHE A 53 7.28 -10.72 -3.32
C PHE A 53 8.17 -11.98 -3.37
N ILE A 54 8.86 -12.31 -2.26
CA ILE A 54 9.79 -13.45 -2.20
C ILE A 54 9.10 -14.78 -2.57
N PRO A 55 8.04 -15.22 -1.88
CA PRO A 55 7.34 -16.45 -2.26
C PRO A 55 6.67 -16.35 -3.64
N SER A 56 6.16 -15.18 -4.04
CA SER A 56 5.59 -14.98 -5.37
C SER A 56 6.63 -15.25 -6.47
N TYR A 57 7.86 -14.77 -6.30
CA TYR A 57 8.94 -15.01 -7.25
C TYR A 57 9.43 -16.47 -7.22
N ILE A 58 9.60 -17.08 -6.04
CA ILE A 58 10.10 -18.46 -5.90
C ILE A 58 9.11 -19.46 -6.48
N PHE A 59 7.83 -19.32 -6.14
CA PHE A 59 6.78 -20.24 -6.60
C PHE A 59 6.13 -19.84 -7.92
N GLN A 60 6.60 -18.74 -8.56
CA GLN A 60 6.09 -18.22 -9.83
C GLN A 60 4.57 -18.09 -9.82
N THR A 61 4.02 -17.46 -8.76
CA THR A 61 2.58 -17.32 -8.54
C THR A 61 2.18 -15.88 -8.23
N GLU A 62 1.06 -15.44 -8.79
CA GLU A 62 0.47 -14.13 -8.55
C GLU A 62 -0.74 -14.18 -7.60
N LYS A 63 -1.14 -15.37 -7.15
CA LYS A 63 -2.41 -15.59 -6.43
C LYS A 63 -2.59 -14.72 -5.19
N PHE A 64 -1.48 -14.36 -4.55
CA PHE A 64 -1.48 -13.55 -3.32
C PHE A 64 -1.30 -12.05 -3.57
N TYR A 65 -1.12 -11.61 -4.83
CA TYR A 65 -0.80 -10.23 -5.16
C TYR A 65 -1.89 -9.24 -4.69
N ASP A 66 -3.13 -9.47 -5.11
CA ASP A 66 -4.26 -8.62 -4.73
C ASP A 66 -4.61 -8.76 -3.23
N LEU A 67 -4.48 -9.97 -2.67
CA LEU A 67 -4.70 -10.21 -1.25
C LEU A 67 -3.68 -9.48 -0.38
N THR A 68 -2.42 -9.43 -0.80
CA THR A 68 -1.36 -8.68 -0.11
C THR A 68 -1.71 -7.20 -0.02
N GLY A 69 -2.21 -6.60 -1.11
CA GLY A 69 -2.70 -5.22 -1.08
C GLY A 69 -3.71 -5.00 0.04
N SER A 70 -4.72 -5.87 0.15
CA SER A 70 -5.75 -5.75 1.18
C SER A 70 -5.21 -5.93 2.60
N ILE A 71 -4.33 -6.91 2.83
CA ILE A 71 -3.66 -7.11 4.12
C ILE A 71 -2.86 -5.86 4.49
N THR A 72 -2.21 -5.25 3.51
CA THR A 72 -1.39 -4.05 3.72
C THR A 72 -2.24 -2.84 4.11
N TYR A 73 -3.40 -2.63 3.46
CA TYR A 73 -4.35 -1.59 3.88
C TYR A 73 -4.79 -1.79 5.33
N LEU A 74 -5.23 -3.01 5.66
CA LEU A 74 -5.70 -3.32 7.02
C LEU A 74 -4.60 -3.08 8.05
N SER A 75 -3.40 -3.62 7.83
CA SER A 75 -2.29 -3.55 8.78
C SER A 75 -1.81 -2.12 9.01
N SER A 76 -1.52 -1.37 7.93
CA SER A 76 -0.94 -0.03 8.02
C SER A 76 -1.92 0.99 8.60
N MET A 77 -3.19 0.96 8.19
CA MET A 77 -4.18 1.91 8.69
C MET A 77 -4.63 1.59 10.11
N THR A 78 -4.73 0.29 10.48
CA THR A 78 -4.99 -0.09 11.87
C THR A 78 -3.85 0.32 12.79
N TYR A 79 -2.60 0.15 12.34
CA TYR A 79 -1.44 0.59 13.09
C TYR A 79 -1.48 2.10 13.36
N LEU A 80 -1.76 2.93 12.35
CA LEU A 80 -1.90 4.38 12.52
C LEU A 80 -3.04 4.75 13.47
N LEU A 81 -4.19 4.09 13.35
CA LEU A 81 -5.35 4.33 14.21
C LEU A 81 -5.01 4.04 15.67
N MET A 82 -4.44 2.86 15.95
CA MET A 82 -4.15 2.43 17.32
C MET A 82 -3.05 3.27 17.97
N SER A 83 -2.04 3.66 17.19
CA SER A 83 -0.90 4.41 17.70
C SER A 83 -1.18 5.90 17.91
N ASN A 84 -2.22 6.44 17.28
CA ASN A 84 -2.64 7.83 17.42
C ASN A 84 -4.03 7.96 18.11
N SER A 85 -4.48 6.93 18.84
CA SER A 85 -5.82 6.88 19.46
C SER A 85 -6.09 8.04 20.41
N GLU A 86 -5.11 8.49 21.19
CA GLU A 86 -5.25 9.63 22.12
C GLU A 86 -5.55 10.95 21.38
N LEU A 87 -4.95 11.17 20.21
CA LEU A 87 -5.27 12.31 19.35
C LEU A 87 -6.68 12.22 18.78
N LEU A 88 -7.13 10.99 18.51
CA LEU A 88 -8.44 10.74 17.89
C LEU A 88 -9.58 10.78 18.91
N GLU A 89 -9.34 10.51 20.21
CA GLU A 89 -10.36 10.67 21.27
C GLU A 89 -10.78 12.11 21.44
N SER A 90 -9.88 13.06 21.19
CA SER A 90 -10.22 14.49 21.16
C SER A 90 -10.77 14.97 19.81
N SER A 91 -10.77 14.11 18.79
CA SER A 91 -11.13 14.42 17.41
C SER A 91 -12.55 13.96 17.10
N SER A 92 -13.12 14.51 16.03
CA SER A 92 -14.46 14.18 15.55
C SER A 92 -14.65 12.67 15.30
N PRO A 93 -15.83 12.10 15.60
CA PRO A 93 -16.21 10.73 15.24
C PRO A 93 -16.02 10.37 13.77
N SER A 94 -15.89 11.38 12.91
CA SER A 94 -15.66 11.23 11.46
C SER A 94 -14.40 10.45 11.11
N ALA A 95 -13.32 10.50 11.91
CA ALA A 95 -12.10 9.74 11.68
C ALA A 95 -12.33 8.24 11.77
N TYR A 96 -13.08 7.79 12.78
CA TYR A 96 -13.45 6.38 12.94
C TYR A 96 -14.39 5.90 11.83
N VAL A 97 -15.34 6.75 11.43
CA VAL A 97 -16.25 6.44 10.30
C VAL A 97 -15.47 6.29 9.00
N ALA A 98 -14.54 7.21 8.70
CA ALA A 98 -13.69 7.12 7.52
C ALA A 98 -12.83 5.85 7.53
N TYR A 99 -12.21 5.52 8.67
CA TYR A 99 -11.46 4.28 8.85
C TYR A 99 -12.33 3.05 8.57
N LEU A 100 -13.51 2.96 9.20
CA LEU A 100 -14.42 1.82 9.01
C LEU A 100 -14.87 1.66 7.57
N CYS A 101 -15.19 2.77 6.88
CA CYS A 101 -15.57 2.73 5.46
C CYS A 101 -14.43 2.15 4.59
N VAL A 102 -13.19 2.58 4.81
CA VAL A 102 -12.02 2.07 4.08
C VAL A 102 -11.78 0.60 4.42
N MET A 103 -11.92 0.17 5.68
CA MET A 103 -11.73 -1.22 6.07
C MET A 103 -12.78 -2.14 5.43
N ILE A 104 -14.06 -1.76 5.44
CA ILE A 104 -15.14 -2.53 4.81
C ILE A 104 -14.90 -2.64 3.29
N TRP A 105 -14.54 -1.51 2.65
CA TRP A 105 -14.22 -1.49 1.23
C TRP A 105 -13.04 -2.41 0.90
N THR A 106 -11.96 -2.34 1.67
CA THR A 106 -10.75 -3.15 1.50
C THR A 106 -11.03 -4.64 1.66
N LEU A 107 -11.78 -5.03 2.69
CA LEU A 107 -12.17 -6.43 2.92
C LEU A 107 -13.01 -6.96 1.75
N ARG A 108 -14.02 -6.19 1.33
CA ARG A 108 -14.86 -6.57 0.19
C ARG A 108 -14.03 -6.74 -1.09
N LEU A 109 -13.15 -5.78 -1.38
CA LEU A 109 -12.32 -5.81 -2.59
C LEU A 109 -11.33 -6.98 -2.56
N GLY A 110 -10.64 -7.18 -1.43
CA GLY A 110 -9.65 -8.25 -1.28
C GLY A 110 -10.26 -9.64 -1.40
N ILE A 111 -11.38 -9.88 -0.72
CA ILE A 111 -12.10 -11.16 -0.81
C ILE A 111 -12.57 -11.40 -2.25
N PHE A 112 -13.17 -10.39 -2.90
CA PHE A 112 -13.63 -10.50 -4.28
C PHE A 112 -12.50 -10.84 -5.26
N LEU A 113 -11.39 -10.12 -5.18
CA LEU A 113 -10.24 -10.32 -6.09
C LEU A 113 -9.58 -11.67 -5.83
N PHE A 114 -9.42 -12.08 -4.58
CA PHE A 114 -8.84 -13.36 -4.23
C PHE A 114 -9.70 -14.53 -4.74
N LEU A 115 -11.01 -14.48 -4.50
CA LEU A 115 -11.94 -15.51 -5.00
C LEU A 115 -11.98 -15.55 -6.53
N ARG A 116 -11.87 -14.40 -7.20
CA ARG A 116 -11.75 -14.33 -8.64
C ARG A 116 -10.53 -15.10 -9.15
N VAL A 117 -9.35 -14.85 -8.59
CA VAL A 117 -8.12 -15.54 -9.00
C VAL A 117 -8.19 -17.04 -8.72
N LEU A 118 -8.78 -17.45 -7.60
CA LEU A 118 -8.98 -18.87 -7.29
C LEU A 118 -9.92 -19.55 -8.32
N ARG A 119 -10.96 -18.85 -8.75
CA ARG A 119 -11.92 -19.39 -9.73
C ARG A 119 -11.32 -19.42 -11.14
N ASP A 120 -10.64 -18.36 -11.55
CA ASP A 120 -10.11 -18.22 -12.91
C ASP A 120 -8.76 -18.95 -13.09
N GLY A 121 -8.14 -19.41 -11.98
CA GLY A 121 -6.92 -20.21 -11.93
C GLY A 121 -5.62 -19.42 -12.05
N GLU A 122 -5.61 -18.36 -12.86
CA GLU A 122 -4.45 -17.48 -13.06
C GLU A 122 -4.89 -16.07 -13.48
N ASP A 123 -4.06 -15.08 -13.23
CA ASP A 123 -4.17 -13.75 -13.84
C ASP A 123 -3.27 -13.69 -15.09
N LYS A 124 -3.87 -13.65 -16.25
CA LYS A 124 -3.16 -13.66 -17.55
C LYS A 124 -2.16 -12.52 -17.72
N ARG A 125 -2.34 -11.41 -16.98
CA ARG A 125 -1.41 -10.26 -16.98
C ARG A 125 -0.03 -10.67 -16.47
N PHE A 126 0.02 -11.60 -15.51
CA PHE A 126 1.24 -12.04 -14.86
C PHE A 126 2.06 -13.07 -15.64
N ARG A 127 1.53 -13.72 -16.68
CA ARG A 127 2.25 -14.71 -17.49
C ARG A 127 3.62 -14.23 -18.00
N LYS A 128 3.70 -12.94 -18.38
CA LYS A 128 4.94 -12.33 -18.88
C LYS A 128 5.78 -11.68 -17.77
N ILE A 129 5.17 -11.37 -16.65
CA ILE A 129 5.78 -10.64 -15.53
C ILE A 129 6.55 -11.61 -14.62
N LEU A 130 5.93 -12.73 -14.26
CA LEU A 130 6.46 -13.71 -13.29
C LEU A 130 7.88 -14.20 -13.61
N PRO A 131 8.26 -14.56 -14.84
CA PRO A 131 9.60 -15.05 -15.14
C PRO A 131 10.71 -14.00 -15.00
N SER A 132 10.35 -12.70 -14.98
CA SER A 132 11.31 -11.60 -14.94
C SER A 132 11.38 -11.00 -13.53
N PHE A 133 12.48 -11.25 -12.81
CA PHE A 133 12.69 -10.69 -11.48
C PHE A 133 12.50 -9.17 -11.45
N SER A 134 13.16 -8.42 -12.37
CA SER A 134 13.10 -6.95 -12.37
C SER A 134 11.70 -6.42 -12.64
N GLN A 135 10.97 -7.06 -13.58
CA GLN A 135 9.61 -6.66 -13.91
C GLN A 135 8.64 -7.00 -12.78
N LEU A 136 8.75 -8.20 -12.18
CA LEU A 136 7.94 -8.59 -11.04
C LEU A 136 8.21 -7.67 -9.84
N PHE A 137 9.47 -7.39 -9.53
CA PHE A 137 9.85 -6.48 -8.44
C PHE A 137 9.26 -5.09 -8.64
N MET A 138 9.36 -4.53 -9.86
CA MET A 138 8.73 -3.25 -10.20
C MET A 138 7.21 -3.31 -9.99
N THR A 139 6.54 -4.39 -10.41
CA THR A 139 5.10 -4.56 -10.28
C THR A 139 4.67 -4.58 -8.81
N TRP A 140 5.42 -5.26 -7.93
CA TRP A 140 5.16 -5.26 -6.49
C TRP A 140 5.36 -3.88 -5.85
N ASN A 141 6.39 -3.12 -6.26
CA ASN A 141 6.57 -1.74 -5.79
C ASN A 141 5.45 -0.81 -6.29
N LEU A 142 4.97 -0.99 -7.53
CA LEU A 142 3.82 -0.26 -8.04
C LEU A 142 2.56 -0.53 -7.21
N SER A 143 2.33 -1.78 -6.81
CA SER A 143 1.22 -2.14 -5.92
C SER A 143 1.34 -1.44 -4.56
N ALA A 144 2.52 -1.50 -3.94
CA ALA A 144 2.78 -0.81 -2.68
C ALA A 144 2.51 0.70 -2.79
N THR A 145 3.04 1.35 -3.83
CA THR A 145 2.82 2.77 -4.09
C THR A 145 1.34 3.10 -4.32
N TRP A 146 0.61 2.21 -5.01
CA TRP A 146 -0.83 2.36 -5.21
C TRP A 146 -1.58 2.37 -3.87
N VAL A 147 -1.21 1.46 -2.95
CA VAL A 147 -1.75 1.45 -1.57
C VAL A 147 -1.43 2.77 -0.88
N VAL A 148 -0.18 3.27 -0.96
CA VAL A 148 0.19 4.56 -0.36
C VAL A 148 -0.70 5.68 -0.89
N ILE A 149 -0.81 5.85 -2.20
CA ILE A 149 -1.59 6.95 -2.81
C ILE A 149 -3.06 6.89 -2.39
N GLN A 150 -3.66 5.71 -2.39
CA GLN A 150 -5.06 5.56 -2.01
C GLN A 150 -5.31 5.78 -0.51
N THR A 151 -4.31 5.55 0.34
CA THR A 151 -4.42 5.74 1.80
C THR A 151 -4.06 7.15 2.25
N LEU A 152 -3.46 8.00 1.41
CA LEU A 152 -3.08 9.36 1.78
C LEU A 152 -4.19 10.15 2.48
N PRO A 153 -5.45 10.20 1.97
CA PRO A 153 -6.51 10.93 2.65
C PRO A 153 -6.80 10.39 4.06
N LEU A 154 -6.79 9.06 4.22
CA LEU A 154 -7.01 8.44 5.52
C LEU A 154 -5.81 8.64 6.45
N MET A 155 -4.59 8.62 5.94
CA MET A 155 -3.38 8.95 6.73
C MET A 155 -3.48 10.35 7.31
N VAL A 156 -3.89 11.35 6.51
CA VAL A 156 -4.12 12.73 6.99
C VAL A 156 -5.11 12.74 8.15
N VAL A 157 -6.22 12.05 8.01
CA VAL A 157 -7.26 11.98 9.05
C VAL A 157 -6.74 11.32 10.32
N LEU A 158 -6.02 10.19 10.19
CA LEU A 158 -5.54 9.39 11.32
C LEU A 158 -4.33 10.00 12.05
N THR A 159 -3.65 10.96 11.44
CA THR A 159 -2.51 11.66 12.03
C THR A 159 -2.84 13.09 12.46
N GLY A 160 -4.13 13.41 12.59
CA GLY A 160 -4.56 14.73 13.06
C GLY A 160 -4.20 15.89 12.12
N GLY A 161 -3.92 15.58 10.85
CA GLY A 161 -3.74 16.57 9.79
C GLY A 161 -5.07 17.22 9.47
N VAL A 162 -5.19 18.44 9.89
CA VAL A 162 -6.15 19.50 9.64
C VAL A 162 -7.47 19.10 8.96
N PHE A 163 -8.46 18.76 9.76
CA PHE A 163 -9.74 19.42 9.63
C PHE A 163 -9.81 20.43 10.78
N GLU A 164 -9.07 21.54 10.70
CA GLU A 164 -9.41 22.71 11.50
C GLU A 164 -10.87 23.02 11.21
N SER A 165 -11.66 22.91 12.25
CA SER A 165 -13.08 23.24 12.32
C SER A 165 -13.31 24.64 11.78
N GLY A 166 -13.59 24.77 10.49
CA GLY A 166 -13.78 26.07 9.86
C GLY A 166 -14.73 26.11 8.67
N ILE A 167 -15.24 24.96 8.21
CA ILE A 167 -16.23 24.95 7.11
C ILE A 167 -17.25 23.82 7.40
N TRP A 168 -18.16 24.07 8.34
CA TRP A 168 -19.52 23.50 8.39
C TRP A 168 -20.43 24.48 9.13
#